data_f447699c169e6d2ee501d97827292d3b
#
_entry.id   f447699c169e6d2ee501d97827292d3b
#
_cell.length_a   1.000
_cell.length_b   1.000
_cell.length_c   1.000
_cell.angle_alpha   90.00
_cell.angle_beta   90.00
_cell.angle_gamma   90.00
#
_symmetry.space_group_name_H-M   'P 1'
#
loop_
_entity.id
_entity.type
_entity.pdbx_description
1 polymer ?
#
loop_
_entity_poly.entity_id
_entity_poly.type
_entity_poly.pdbx_seq_one_letter_code
_entity_poly.pdbx_strand_id
1 'polypeptide(L)'
;MIDISKRIFSFFTTWVFFLFCTLVLFRQKFNVRHEKMIICMTLACSILGFYIVRRYYDKIPEEYKTLINITDIVCHILPFMYIIFFMKKRYVSNNIEMFLWPLLFGLYYSFMYKPSKVYYITGWTDQDLITTIYSLSLIHI
;
A
#
# COMPACT_ATOMS: atom_id res chain seq x y z
N MET A 1 4.79 -2.62 -26.31
CA MET A 1 4.47 -3.40 -25.10
C MET A 1 5.15 -2.75 -23.92
N ILE A 2 4.40 -2.27 -22.96
CA ILE A 2 4.97 -1.60 -21.79
C ILE A 2 5.42 -2.70 -20.85
N ASP A 3 6.71 -2.74 -20.62
CA ASP A 3 7.32 -3.74 -19.76
C ASP A 3 6.92 -3.47 -18.30
N ILE A 4 5.85 -4.14 -17.85
CA ILE A 4 5.33 -4.03 -16.47
C ILE A 4 6.42 -4.43 -15.47
N SER A 5 7.31 -5.35 -15.84
CA SER A 5 8.40 -5.79 -14.95
C SER A 5 9.33 -4.64 -14.58
N LYS A 6 9.58 -3.70 -15.50
CA LYS A 6 10.39 -2.51 -15.23
C LYS A 6 9.69 -1.45 -14.39
N ARG A 7 8.35 -1.53 -14.27
CA ARG A 7 7.54 -0.57 -13.53
C ARG A 7 7.12 -1.04 -12.15
N ILE A 8 7.39 -2.30 -11.79
CA ILE A 8 6.98 -2.84 -10.50
C ILE A 8 7.47 -2.00 -9.32
N PHE A 9 8.67 -1.42 -9.43
CA PHE A 9 9.24 -0.54 -8.40
C PHE A 9 8.64 0.87 -8.38
N SER A 10 7.84 1.25 -9.36
CA SER A 10 7.13 2.53 -9.33
C SER A 10 5.76 2.46 -8.65
N PHE A 11 5.26 1.28 -8.31
CA PHE A 11 4.01 1.14 -7.57
C PHE A 11 4.21 1.41 -6.08
N PHE A 12 3.32 2.23 -5.52
CA PHE A 12 3.32 2.54 -4.08
C PHE A 12 3.19 1.28 -3.21
N THR A 13 2.34 0.35 -3.62
CA THR A 13 2.17 -0.96 -2.98
C THR A 13 3.48 -1.72 -2.83
N THR A 14 4.34 -1.68 -3.84
CA THR A 14 5.65 -2.35 -3.82
C THR A 14 6.54 -1.77 -2.72
N TRP A 15 6.58 -0.46 -2.57
CA TRP A 15 7.36 0.20 -1.52
C TRP A 15 6.86 -0.15 -0.12
N VAL A 16 5.54 -0.12 0.08
CA VAL A 16 4.92 -0.51 1.35
C VAL A 16 5.19 -1.98 1.65
N PHE A 17 5.09 -2.84 0.65
CA PHE A 17 5.38 -4.26 0.80
C PHE A 17 6.84 -4.54 1.18
N PHE A 18 7.80 -3.86 0.57
CA PHE A 18 9.21 -3.99 0.95
C PHE A 18 9.48 -3.50 2.38
N LEU A 19 8.87 -2.38 2.79
CA LEU A 19 8.96 -1.90 4.17
C LEU A 19 8.39 -2.94 5.15
N PHE A 20 7.26 -3.53 4.82
CA PHE A 20 6.64 -4.59 5.62
C PHE A 20 7.53 -5.83 5.72
N CYS A 21 8.08 -6.33 4.61
CA CYS A 21 9.02 -7.44 4.60
C CYS A 21 10.25 -7.14 5.45
N THR A 22 10.80 -5.94 5.33
CA THR A 22 11.94 -5.50 6.15
C THR A 22 11.57 -5.49 7.63
N LEU A 23 10.38 -5.02 7.98
CA LEU A 23 9.89 -5.07 9.36
C LEU A 23 9.81 -6.51 9.87
N VAL A 24 9.22 -7.44 9.10
CA VAL A 24 9.07 -8.85 9.51
C VAL A 24 10.43 -9.51 9.74
N LEU A 25 11.38 -9.28 8.83
CA LEU A 25 12.72 -9.90 8.90
C LEU A 25 13.59 -9.31 10.00
N PHE A 26 13.48 -8.01 10.25
CA PHE A 26 14.36 -7.28 11.17
C PHE A 26 13.61 -6.62 12.33
N ARG A 27 12.50 -7.19 12.74
CA ARG A 27 11.61 -6.62 13.76
C ARG A 27 12.32 -6.12 15.02
N GLN A 28 13.32 -6.85 15.48
CA GLN A 28 14.08 -6.49 16.68
C GLN A 28 14.89 -5.19 16.54
N LYS A 29 15.16 -4.75 15.31
CA LYS A 29 15.91 -3.51 15.03
C LYS A 29 15.03 -2.27 14.91
N PHE A 30 13.70 -2.47 14.80
CA PHE A 30 12.77 -1.37 14.73
C PHE A 30 12.29 -0.97 16.11
N ASN A 31 12.22 0.33 16.36
CA ASN A 31 11.54 0.81 17.55
C ASN A 31 10.01 0.68 17.37
N VAL A 32 9.28 0.66 18.48
CA VAL A 32 7.82 0.48 18.49
C VAL A 32 7.09 1.52 17.64
N ARG A 33 7.60 2.75 17.56
CA ARG A 33 7.01 3.83 16.76
C ARG A 33 7.07 3.52 15.27
N HIS A 34 8.25 3.15 14.76
CA HIS A 34 8.43 2.78 13.35
C HIS A 34 7.65 1.51 12.98
N GLU A 35 7.63 0.52 13.88
CA GLU A 35 6.85 -0.71 13.70
C GLU A 35 5.36 -0.37 13.50
N LYS A 36 4.78 0.43 14.39
CA LYS A 36 3.39 0.88 14.29
C LYS A 36 3.10 1.61 12.99
N MET A 37 3.98 2.51 12.59
CA MET A 37 3.85 3.27 11.35
C MET A 37 3.79 2.35 10.12
N ILE A 38 4.71 1.40 10.01
CA ILE A 38 4.76 0.45 8.88
C ILE A 38 3.51 -0.43 8.86
N ILE A 39 3.05 -0.89 10.02
CA ILE A 39 1.82 -1.70 10.12
C ILE A 39 0.61 -0.91 9.66
N CYS A 40 0.43 0.32 10.12
CA CYS A 40 -0.69 1.17 9.71
C CYS A 40 -0.67 1.42 8.20
N MET A 41 0.50 1.74 7.65
CA MET A 41 0.67 1.92 6.21
C MET A 41 0.32 0.65 5.43
N THR A 42 0.76 -0.52 5.93
CA THR A 42 0.50 -1.80 5.29
C THR A 42 -0.99 -2.15 5.32
N LEU A 43 -1.66 -1.99 6.46
CA LEU A 43 -3.11 -2.23 6.59
C LEU A 43 -3.91 -1.35 5.64
N ALA A 44 -3.60 -0.06 5.62
CA ALA A 44 -4.27 0.89 4.75
C ALA A 44 -4.04 0.57 3.26
N CYS A 45 -2.80 0.27 2.88
CA CYS A 45 -2.45 -0.13 1.51
C CYS A 45 -3.15 -1.44 1.12
N SER A 46 -3.24 -2.40 2.04
CA SER A 46 -3.91 -3.68 1.80
C SER A 46 -5.40 -3.51 1.55
N ILE A 47 -6.10 -2.77 2.41
CA ILE A 47 -7.56 -2.57 2.28
C ILE A 47 -7.88 -1.80 1.01
N LEU A 48 -7.20 -0.67 0.80
CA LEU A 48 -7.48 0.19 -0.36
C LEU A 48 -7.02 -0.43 -1.66
N GLY A 49 -5.83 -1.06 -1.67
CA GLY A 49 -5.31 -1.73 -2.85
C GLY A 49 -6.23 -2.85 -3.30
N PHE A 50 -6.67 -3.70 -2.38
CA PHE A 50 -7.64 -4.75 -2.68
C PHE A 50 -8.96 -4.18 -3.23
N TYR A 51 -9.52 -3.17 -2.58
CA TYR A 51 -10.75 -2.51 -3.04
C TYR A 51 -10.60 -1.95 -4.45
N ILE A 52 -9.51 -1.27 -4.73
CA ILE A 52 -9.26 -0.62 -6.02
C ILE A 52 -9.07 -1.66 -7.12
N VAL A 53 -8.26 -2.69 -6.88
CA VAL A 53 -8.07 -3.77 -7.86
C VAL A 53 -9.41 -4.39 -8.23
N ARG A 54 -10.30 -4.65 -7.25
CA ARG A 54 -11.63 -5.22 -7.54
C ARG A 54 -12.54 -4.25 -8.29
N ARG A 55 -12.54 -2.97 -7.92
CA ARG A 55 -13.39 -1.95 -8.56
C ARG A 55 -13.04 -1.74 -10.04
N TYR A 56 -11.76 -1.82 -10.39
CA TYR A 56 -11.30 -1.57 -11.76
C TYR A 56 -10.90 -2.84 -12.50
N TYR A 57 -11.22 -4.01 -11.95
CA TYR A 57 -10.80 -5.29 -12.49
C TYR A 57 -11.20 -5.50 -13.95
N ASP A 58 -12.42 -5.08 -14.34
CA ASP A 58 -12.94 -5.22 -15.69
C ASP A 58 -12.22 -4.33 -16.71
N LYS A 59 -11.55 -3.28 -16.25
CA LYS A 59 -10.76 -2.38 -17.12
C LYS A 59 -9.34 -2.88 -17.37
N ILE A 60 -8.92 -3.93 -16.65
CA ILE A 60 -7.59 -4.51 -16.79
C ILE A 60 -7.57 -5.41 -18.01
N PRO A 61 -6.60 -5.25 -18.94
CA PRO A 61 -6.42 -6.16 -20.05
C PRO A 61 -6.24 -7.60 -19.59
N GLU A 62 -6.84 -8.56 -20.30
CA GLU A 62 -6.83 -9.98 -19.92
C GLU A 62 -5.42 -10.54 -19.69
N GLU A 63 -4.46 -10.11 -20.50
CA GLU A 63 -3.06 -10.53 -20.39
C GLU A 63 -2.41 -10.19 -19.04
N TYR A 64 -2.93 -9.16 -18.31
CA TYR A 64 -2.40 -8.71 -17.02
C TYR A 64 -3.21 -9.18 -15.83
N LYS A 65 -4.41 -9.71 -16.01
CA LYS A 65 -5.31 -10.11 -14.93
C LYS A 65 -4.67 -11.13 -13.98
N THR A 66 -4.02 -12.14 -14.53
CA THR A 66 -3.35 -13.16 -13.71
C THR A 66 -2.22 -12.56 -12.87
N LEU A 67 -1.38 -11.73 -13.47
CA LEU A 67 -0.28 -11.06 -12.76
C LEU A 67 -0.80 -10.15 -11.65
N ILE A 68 -1.85 -9.36 -11.95
CA ILE A 68 -2.45 -8.45 -10.99
C ILE A 68 -3.11 -9.20 -9.84
N ASN A 69 -3.79 -10.32 -10.10
CA ASN A 69 -4.35 -11.15 -9.04
C ASN A 69 -3.27 -11.73 -8.12
N ILE A 70 -2.17 -12.24 -8.67
CA ILE A 70 -1.04 -12.75 -7.86
C ILE A 70 -0.45 -11.61 -7.03
N THR A 71 -0.22 -10.46 -7.62
CA THR A 71 0.32 -9.29 -6.91
C THR A 71 -0.64 -8.81 -5.82
N ASP A 72 -1.93 -8.81 -6.07
CA ASP A 72 -2.96 -8.43 -5.10
C ASP A 72 -2.94 -9.36 -3.88
N ILE A 73 -2.86 -10.68 -4.10
CA ILE A 73 -2.74 -11.65 -3.01
C ILE A 73 -1.45 -11.42 -2.22
N VAL A 74 -0.31 -11.33 -2.89
CA VAL A 74 1.00 -11.24 -2.23
C VAL A 74 1.19 -9.91 -1.51
N CYS A 75 0.77 -8.80 -2.09
CA CYS A 75 1.06 -7.46 -1.56
C CYS A 75 -0.05 -6.89 -0.68
N HIS A 76 -1.28 -7.37 -0.80
CA HIS A 76 -2.41 -6.85 -0.03
C HIS A 76 -2.98 -7.89 0.95
N ILE A 77 -3.30 -9.10 0.48
CA ILE A 77 -3.98 -10.09 1.31
C ILE A 77 -3.02 -10.72 2.34
N LEU A 78 -1.86 -11.20 1.89
CA LEU A 78 -0.92 -11.86 2.81
C LEU A 78 -0.39 -10.95 3.92
N PRO A 79 0.04 -9.69 3.67
CA PRO A 79 0.44 -8.79 4.74
C PRO A 79 -0.70 -8.47 5.71
N PHE A 80 -1.92 -8.27 5.21
CA PHE A 80 -3.11 -8.04 6.03
C PHE A 80 -3.35 -9.23 6.98
N MET A 81 -3.39 -10.45 6.45
CA MET A 81 -3.60 -11.67 7.24
C MET A 81 -2.47 -11.87 8.26
N TYR A 82 -1.23 -11.63 7.87
CA TYR A 82 -0.09 -11.73 8.77
C TYR A 82 -0.23 -10.76 9.97
N ILE A 83 -0.58 -9.52 9.72
CA ILE A 83 -0.78 -8.53 10.78
C ILE A 83 -1.90 -8.95 11.72
N ILE A 84 -3.05 -9.36 11.18
CA ILE A 84 -4.22 -9.75 11.98
C ILE A 84 -3.90 -10.97 12.86
N PHE A 85 -3.22 -11.98 12.35
CA PHE A 85 -2.99 -13.21 13.11
C PHE A 85 -1.78 -13.14 14.03
N PHE A 86 -0.69 -12.50 13.60
CA PHE A 86 0.58 -12.57 14.30
C PHE A 86 0.97 -11.30 15.04
N MET A 87 0.35 -10.16 14.72
CA MET A 87 0.72 -8.86 15.29
C MET A 87 -0.35 -8.21 16.17
N LYS A 88 -1.42 -8.92 16.48
CA LYS A 88 -2.70 -8.45 17.02
C LYS A 88 -2.67 -7.69 18.38
N LYS A 89 -1.63 -7.75 19.19
CA LYS A 89 -1.70 -7.33 20.59
C LYS A 89 -1.11 -5.95 20.94
N ARG A 90 -0.52 -5.21 20.02
CA ARG A 90 0.32 -4.06 20.40
C ARG A 90 -0.13 -2.68 19.91
N TYR A 91 -1.24 -2.55 19.16
CA TYR A 91 -1.38 -1.40 18.27
C TYR A 91 -2.62 -0.53 18.49
N VAL A 92 -3.18 -0.52 19.67
CA VAL A 92 -4.21 0.47 20.00
C VAL A 92 -3.53 1.67 20.67
N SER A 93 -3.15 2.67 19.90
CA SER A 93 -2.88 4.00 20.44
C SER A 93 -3.20 5.04 19.39
N ASN A 94 -4.05 6.00 19.75
CA ASN A 94 -4.42 7.17 18.97
C ASN A 94 -3.23 8.16 18.92
N ASN A 95 -2.20 7.83 18.19
CA ASN A 95 -1.06 8.72 18.06
C ASN A 95 -1.07 9.38 16.69
N ILE A 96 -1.17 10.70 16.66
CA ILE A 96 -1.20 11.51 15.43
C ILE A 96 -0.01 11.23 14.50
N GLU A 97 1.11 10.76 15.06
CA GLU A 97 2.28 10.38 14.28
C GLU A 97 2.04 9.16 13.38
N MET A 98 1.19 8.23 13.80
CA MET A 98 0.85 7.06 13.00
C MET A 98 0.10 7.45 11.73
N PHE A 99 -0.56 8.59 11.77
CA PHE A 99 -1.26 9.19 10.66
C PHE A 99 -0.35 10.06 9.79
N LEU A 100 0.47 10.86 10.42
CA LEU A 100 1.33 11.83 9.73
C LEU A 100 2.35 11.13 8.81
N TRP A 101 2.97 10.05 9.25
CA TRP A 101 4.00 9.37 8.48
C TRP A 101 3.48 8.70 7.19
N PRO A 102 2.37 7.95 7.19
CA PRO A 102 1.77 7.47 5.95
C PRO A 102 1.41 8.59 4.98
N LEU A 103 0.90 9.71 5.50
CA LEU A 103 0.59 10.89 4.70
C LEU A 103 1.85 11.48 4.04
N LEU A 104 2.89 11.71 4.82
CA LEU A 104 4.16 12.24 4.32
C LEU A 104 4.81 11.30 3.30
N PHE A 105 4.77 10.00 3.56
CA PHE A 105 5.30 9.00 2.62
C PHE A 105 4.49 8.98 1.31
N GLY A 106 3.17 9.05 1.40
CA GLY A 106 2.29 9.13 0.24
C GLY A 106 2.51 10.41 -0.57
N LEU A 107 2.68 11.56 0.09
CA LEU A 107 3.02 12.83 -0.56
C LEU A 107 4.41 12.76 -1.23
N TYR A 108 5.40 12.24 -0.54
CA TYR A 108 6.74 12.05 -1.11
C TYR A 108 6.70 11.15 -2.34
N TYR A 109 6.00 10.01 -2.24
CA TYR A 109 5.80 9.12 -3.38
C TYR A 109 5.13 9.83 -4.56
N SER A 110 4.09 10.62 -4.30
CA SER A 110 3.36 11.39 -5.33
C SER A 110 4.25 12.42 -6.03
N PHE A 111 5.22 12.97 -5.29
CA PHE A 111 6.18 13.91 -5.82
C PHE A 111 7.21 13.21 -6.75
N MET A 112 7.66 12.02 -6.37
CA MET A 112 8.63 11.23 -7.14
C MET A 112 8.00 10.58 -8.37
N TYR A 113 6.77 10.12 -8.25
CA TYR A 113 6.05 9.41 -9.31
C TYR A 113 4.70 10.10 -9.56
N LYS A 114 4.42 10.44 -10.82
CA LYS A 114 3.09 10.93 -11.18
C LYS A 114 2.12 9.74 -11.21
N PRO A 115 1.13 9.66 -10.30
CA PRO A 115 0.24 8.50 -10.18
C PRO A 115 -0.53 8.19 -11.46
N SER A 116 -0.99 9.22 -12.18
CA SER A 116 -1.64 9.07 -13.48
C SER A 116 -0.76 8.37 -14.53
N LYS A 117 0.57 8.45 -14.40
CA LYS A 117 1.51 7.74 -15.26
C LYS A 117 1.81 6.32 -14.77
N VAL A 118 1.78 6.09 -13.46
CA VAL A 118 2.08 4.80 -12.85
C VAL A 118 0.87 3.87 -12.94
N TYR A 119 -0.31 4.39 -12.65
CA TYR A 119 -1.57 3.64 -12.58
C TYR A 119 -2.46 3.83 -13.81
N TYR A 120 -1.91 4.23 -14.95
CA TYR A 120 -2.69 4.51 -16.17
C TYR A 120 -3.57 3.33 -16.62
N ILE A 121 -3.17 2.09 -16.35
CA ILE A 121 -3.95 0.88 -16.68
C ILE A 121 -5.27 0.84 -15.92
N THR A 122 -5.30 1.37 -14.71
CA THR A 122 -6.49 1.44 -13.87
C THR A 122 -7.34 2.68 -14.13
N GLY A 123 -6.88 3.60 -14.98
CA GLY A 123 -7.52 4.88 -15.22
C GLY A 123 -7.42 5.84 -14.02
N TRP A 124 -6.47 5.62 -13.12
CA TRP A 124 -6.24 6.47 -11.96
C TRP A 124 -5.78 7.86 -12.37
N THR A 125 -6.40 8.85 -11.79
CA THR A 125 -6.02 10.25 -11.87
C THR A 125 -5.23 10.67 -10.63
N ASP A 126 -4.59 11.84 -10.70
CA ASP A 126 -3.93 12.43 -9.52
C ASP A 126 -4.95 12.71 -8.40
N GLN A 127 -6.22 12.98 -8.76
CA GLN A 127 -7.34 13.13 -7.83
C GLN A 127 -7.63 11.83 -7.07
N ASP A 128 -7.55 10.67 -7.74
CA ASP A 128 -7.78 9.37 -7.10
C ASP A 128 -6.72 9.08 -6.03
N LEU A 129 -5.48 9.51 -6.26
CA LEU A 129 -4.42 9.38 -5.26
C LEU A 129 -4.67 10.27 -4.06
N ILE A 130 -5.02 11.55 -4.27
CA ILE A 130 -5.34 12.49 -3.19
C ILE A 130 -6.50 11.92 -2.37
N THR A 131 -7.55 11.43 -3.03
CA THR A 131 -8.68 10.78 -2.36
C THR A 131 -8.24 9.54 -1.58
N THR A 132 -7.32 8.76 -2.13
CA THR A 132 -6.78 7.57 -1.46
C THR A 132 -5.97 7.95 -0.23
N ILE A 133 -5.09 8.94 -0.32
CA ILE A 133 -4.32 9.46 0.82
C ILE A 133 -5.27 9.98 1.90
N TYR A 134 -6.33 10.69 1.50
CA TYR A 134 -7.35 11.21 2.41
C TYR A 134 -8.11 10.08 3.10
N SER A 135 -8.47 9.03 2.35
CA SER A 135 -9.15 7.84 2.90
C SER A 135 -8.25 7.06 3.86
N LEU A 136 -6.95 6.95 3.55
CA LEU A 136 -5.93 6.39 4.45
C LEU A 136 -5.92 7.14 5.78
N SER A 137 -6.09 8.44 5.71
CA SER A 137 -6.11 9.30 6.89
C SER A 137 -7.34 9.08 7.77
N LEU A 138 -8.49 8.75 7.19
CA LEU A 138 -9.73 8.52 7.93
C LEU A 138 -9.79 7.15 8.61
N ILE A 139 -9.06 6.14 8.12
CA ILE A 139 -9.02 4.80 8.72
C ILE A 139 -8.30 4.81 10.09
N HIS A 140 -7.51 5.84 10.37
CA HIS A 140 -6.73 5.97 11.60
C HIS A 140 -7.39 6.86 12.68
N ILE A 141 -8.54 7.42 12.38
CA ILE A 141 -9.37 8.13 13.35
C ILE A 141 -10.32 7.15 14.03
#